data_c999d1c877f009a28d6119708a932212
#
_entry.id   c999d1c877f009a28d6119708a932212
#
_cell.length_a   1.000
_cell.length_b   1.000
_cell.length_c   1.000
_cell.angle_alpha   90.00
_cell.angle_beta   90.00
_cell.angle_gamma   90.00
#
_symmetry.space_group_name_H-M   'P 1'
#
loop_
_entity.id
_entity.type
_entity.pdbx_description
1 polymer ?
#
loop_
_entity_poly.entity_id
_entity_poly.type
_entity_poly.pdbx_seq_one_letter_code
_entity_poly.pdbx_strand_id
1 'polypeptide(L)'
;MKTIKSTPPMGWNSWNTFGFYINEDLIKSTADFFVESGLKDAGYEYIVIDDCWSEKERDQNGRLVPDHEKFPGGMKALSDYVHSKGLKFGIYSCAGTHTCAGYPGSFEHEFIDAQTFAE
;
A
#
# COMPACT_ATOMS: atom_id res chain seq x y z
N MET A 1 16.10 15.50 -8.23
CA MET A 1 14.65 15.55 -8.44
C MET A 1 14.20 14.32 -9.23
N LYS A 2 13.15 13.67 -8.78
CA LYS A 2 12.62 12.51 -9.50
C LYS A 2 11.86 12.98 -10.74
N THR A 3 12.11 12.32 -11.86
CA THR A 3 11.35 12.59 -13.08
C THR A 3 9.95 11.97 -12.96
N ILE A 4 8.97 12.64 -13.55
CA ILE A 4 7.63 12.08 -13.67
C ILE A 4 7.69 10.92 -14.67
N LYS A 5 7.06 9.82 -14.32
CA LYS A 5 6.96 8.68 -15.22
C LYS A 5 6.24 9.08 -16.51
N SER A 6 6.85 8.76 -17.63
CA SER A 6 6.26 9.05 -18.96
C SER A 6 5.26 7.98 -19.41
N THR A 7 5.20 6.84 -18.72
CA THR A 7 4.28 5.75 -19.03
C THR A 7 3.46 5.42 -17.78
N PRO A 8 2.22 4.91 -17.94
CA PRO A 8 1.43 4.48 -16.78
C PRO A 8 2.14 3.38 -15.99
N PRO A 9 2.02 3.39 -14.67
CA PRO A 9 2.55 2.30 -13.85
C PRO A 9 1.79 1.00 -14.15
N MET A 10 2.50 -0.11 -14.21
CA MET A 10 1.90 -1.43 -14.43
C MET A 10 2.11 -2.28 -13.18
N GLY A 11 1.04 -2.89 -12.72
CA GLY A 11 1.10 -3.70 -11.51
C GLY A 11 -0.25 -4.24 -11.10
N TRP A 12 -0.35 -4.59 -9.82
CA TRP A 12 -1.53 -5.18 -9.23
C TRP A 12 -2.05 -4.29 -8.10
N ASN A 13 -3.36 -4.18 -8.03
CA ASN A 13 -4.06 -3.46 -6.97
C ASN A 13 -5.05 -4.41 -6.29
N SER A 14 -5.12 -4.36 -4.97
CA SER A 14 -5.87 -5.33 -4.18
C SER A 14 -7.40 -5.21 -4.28
N TRP A 15 -7.92 -4.07 -4.69
CA TRP A 15 -9.35 -3.77 -4.50
C TRP A 15 -10.29 -4.64 -5.31
N ASN A 16 -10.06 -4.75 -6.60
CA ASN A 16 -11.03 -5.40 -7.50
C ASN A 16 -11.23 -6.89 -7.20
N THR A 17 -10.22 -7.55 -6.67
CA THR A 17 -10.29 -8.98 -6.39
C THR A 17 -10.66 -9.27 -4.93
N PHE A 18 -10.09 -8.51 -3.98
CA PHE A 18 -10.17 -8.83 -2.56
C PHE A 18 -10.93 -7.82 -1.72
N GLY A 19 -11.07 -6.55 -2.18
CA GLY A 19 -11.77 -5.52 -1.41
C GLY A 19 -11.20 -5.38 0.01
N PHE A 20 -12.06 -5.58 1.02
CA PHE A 20 -11.66 -5.52 2.43
C PHE A 20 -10.79 -6.69 2.87
N TYR A 21 -10.84 -7.81 2.15
CA TYR A 21 -10.25 -9.09 2.58
C TYR A 21 -8.79 -9.18 2.16
N ILE A 22 -8.00 -8.25 2.68
CA ILE A 22 -6.56 -8.20 2.46
C ILE A 22 -5.82 -8.45 3.75
N ASN A 23 -4.63 -9.02 3.64
CA ASN A 23 -3.72 -9.22 4.77
C ASN A 23 -2.28 -9.31 4.27
N GLU A 24 -1.37 -9.34 5.23
CA GLU A 24 0.06 -9.39 4.99
C GLU A 24 0.48 -10.59 4.12
N ASP A 25 -0.06 -11.78 4.44
CA ASP A 25 0.28 -13.00 3.71
C ASP A 25 -0.18 -12.95 2.26
N LEU A 26 -1.36 -12.39 2.00
CA LEU A 26 -1.87 -12.22 0.64
C LEU A 26 -0.95 -11.33 -0.19
N ILE A 27 -0.51 -10.21 0.39
CA ILE A 27 0.36 -9.27 -0.31
C ILE A 27 1.73 -9.91 -0.61
N LYS A 28 2.28 -10.62 0.36
CA LYS A 28 3.55 -11.34 0.17
C LYS A 28 3.43 -12.41 -0.91
N SER A 29 2.35 -13.20 -0.89
CA SER A 29 2.09 -14.22 -1.90
C SER A 29 1.94 -13.62 -3.29
N THR A 30 1.29 -12.46 -3.40
CA THR A 30 1.13 -11.76 -4.69
C THR A 30 2.49 -11.29 -5.21
N ALA A 31 3.34 -10.75 -4.35
CA ALA A 31 4.69 -10.33 -4.73
C ALA A 31 5.52 -11.52 -5.22
N ASP A 32 5.44 -12.65 -4.51
CA ASP A 32 6.14 -13.87 -4.90
C ASP A 32 5.65 -14.37 -6.26
N PHE A 33 4.34 -14.35 -6.48
CA PHE A 33 3.74 -14.76 -7.75
C PHE A 33 4.23 -13.89 -8.91
N PHE A 34 4.36 -12.58 -8.71
CA PHE A 34 4.85 -11.67 -9.75
C PHE A 34 6.27 -12.05 -10.21
N VAL A 35 7.12 -12.44 -9.27
CA VAL A 35 8.50 -12.85 -9.59
C VAL A 35 8.48 -14.22 -10.27
N GLU A 36 7.78 -15.19 -9.72
CA GLU A 36 7.77 -16.57 -10.21
C GLU A 36 7.11 -16.73 -11.57
N SER A 37 6.06 -15.96 -11.84
CA SER A 37 5.29 -16.07 -13.10
C SER A 37 5.91 -15.30 -14.27
N GLY A 38 6.94 -14.49 -14.03
CA GLY A 38 7.54 -13.65 -15.05
C GLY A 38 6.82 -12.32 -15.30
N LEU A 39 5.78 -12.00 -14.54
CA LEU A 39 5.07 -10.72 -14.68
C LEU A 39 6.00 -9.53 -14.39
N LYS A 40 6.86 -9.65 -13.40
CA LYS A 40 7.84 -8.61 -13.09
C LYS A 40 8.75 -8.34 -14.28
N ASP A 41 9.28 -9.37 -14.90
CA ASP A 41 10.17 -9.26 -16.05
C ASP A 41 9.44 -8.68 -17.28
N ALA A 42 8.13 -8.87 -17.34
CA ALA A 42 7.28 -8.30 -18.40
C ALA A 42 6.93 -6.82 -18.16
N GLY A 43 7.36 -6.23 -17.03
CA GLY A 43 7.13 -4.81 -16.74
C GLY A 43 6.07 -4.54 -15.66
N TYR A 44 5.45 -5.57 -15.10
CA TYR A 44 4.48 -5.43 -14.01
C TYR A 44 5.23 -5.38 -12.68
N GLU A 45 5.57 -4.18 -12.23
CA GLU A 45 6.49 -3.99 -11.11
C GLU A 45 5.89 -3.36 -9.86
N TYR A 46 4.61 -2.97 -9.89
CA TYR A 46 3.94 -2.32 -8.75
C TYR A 46 3.01 -3.29 -8.03
N ILE A 47 3.13 -3.33 -6.71
CA ILE A 47 2.17 -4.00 -5.81
C ILE A 47 1.52 -2.90 -4.97
N VAL A 48 0.23 -2.68 -5.16
CA VAL A 48 -0.50 -1.58 -4.53
C VAL A 48 -1.56 -2.13 -3.60
N ILE A 49 -1.52 -1.70 -2.34
CA ILE A 49 -2.58 -1.98 -1.36
C ILE A 49 -3.59 -0.84 -1.44
N ASP A 50 -4.82 -1.18 -1.76
CA ASP A 50 -5.91 -0.24 -1.82
C ASP A 50 -6.51 -0.01 -0.43
N ASP A 51 -7.73 0.51 -0.35
CA ASP A 51 -8.39 0.87 0.89
C ASP A 51 -8.48 -0.29 1.89
N CYS A 52 -8.81 0.04 3.13
CA CYS A 52 -9.00 -0.93 4.23
C CYS A 52 -7.70 -1.53 4.80
N TRP A 53 -6.56 -0.86 4.57
CA TRP A 53 -5.29 -1.32 5.15
C TRP A 53 -5.04 -0.76 6.55
N SER A 54 -5.60 0.41 6.85
CA SER A 54 -5.33 1.10 8.12
C SER A 54 -6.36 0.76 9.18
N GLU A 55 -6.05 1.12 10.43
CA GLU A 55 -7.04 1.19 11.49
C GLU A 55 -8.06 2.29 11.20
N LYS A 56 -9.21 2.24 11.83
CA LYS A 56 -10.28 3.22 11.63
C LYS A 56 -9.98 4.56 12.29
N GLU A 57 -8.98 4.60 13.14
CA GLU A 57 -8.57 5.82 13.83
C GLU A 57 -7.06 6.01 13.73
N ARG A 58 -6.63 7.27 13.71
CA ARG A 58 -5.21 7.61 13.79
C ARG A 58 -4.70 7.35 15.21
N ASP A 59 -3.38 7.21 15.34
CA ASP A 59 -2.79 7.05 16.66
C ASP A 59 -2.75 8.40 17.42
N GLN A 60 -2.23 8.38 18.64
CA GLN A 60 -2.15 9.57 19.47
C GLN A 60 -1.27 10.67 18.91
N ASN A 61 -0.39 10.35 17.97
CA ASN A 61 0.47 11.30 17.27
C ASN A 61 -0.14 11.80 15.96
N GLY A 62 -1.38 11.39 15.64
CA GLY A 62 -2.07 11.77 14.42
C GLY A 62 -1.65 10.98 13.19
N ARG A 63 -0.90 9.90 13.33
CA ARG A 63 -0.42 9.09 12.23
C ARG A 63 -1.42 8.00 11.83
N LEU A 64 -1.46 7.69 10.55
CA LEU A 64 -2.16 6.50 10.08
C LEU A 64 -1.43 5.26 10.56
N VAL A 65 -2.19 4.26 10.97
CA VAL A 65 -1.66 3.01 11.54
C VAL A 65 -2.20 1.84 10.73
N PRO A 66 -1.36 0.87 10.34
CA PRO A 66 -1.86 -0.33 9.67
C PRO A 66 -2.77 -1.13 10.62
N ASP A 67 -3.76 -1.78 10.04
CA ASP A 67 -4.64 -2.67 10.78
C ASP A 67 -3.80 -3.81 11.38
N HIS A 68 -3.81 -3.92 12.71
CA HIS A 68 -2.91 -4.86 13.40
C HIS A 68 -3.30 -6.33 13.24
N GLU A 69 -4.55 -6.62 12.87
CA GLU A 69 -4.96 -7.99 12.56
C GLU A 69 -4.56 -8.40 11.15
N LYS A 70 -4.72 -7.49 10.19
CA LYS A 70 -4.38 -7.74 8.79
C LYS A 70 -2.88 -7.67 8.53
N PHE A 71 -2.20 -6.73 9.18
CA PHE A 71 -0.79 -6.44 8.96
C PHE A 71 -0.02 -6.40 10.29
N PRO A 72 0.06 -7.54 10.98
CA PRO A 72 0.68 -7.58 12.32
C PRO A 72 2.16 -7.20 12.31
N GLY A 73 2.87 -7.41 11.21
CA GLY A 73 4.28 -7.02 11.06
C GLY A 73 4.49 -5.56 10.69
N GLY A 74 3.41 -4.80 10.43
CA GLY A 74 3.48 -3.40 10.03
C GLY A 74 3.76 -3.20 8.55
N MET A 75 3.52 -1.97 8.08
CA MET A 75 3.66 -1.64 6.65
C MET A 75 5.12 -1.54 6.21
N LYS A 76 6.01 -1.08 7.09
CA LYS A 76 7.42 -0.99 6.73
C LYS A 76 8.02 -2.36 6.43
N ALA A 77 7.75 -3.35 7.26
CA ALA A 77 8.23 -4.71 7.03
C ALA A 77 7.67 -5.28 5.73
N LEU A 78 6.40 -5.03 5.45
CA LEU A 78 5.75 -5.48 4.22
C LEU A 78 6.34 -4.77 3.00
N SER A 79 6.52 -3.46 3.08
CA SER A 79 7.17 -2.69 2.03
C SER A 79 8.58 -3.19 1.75
N ASP A 80 9.35 -3.46 2.79
CA ASP A 80 10.71 -4.01 2.66
C ASP A 80 10.69 -5.38 1.98
N TYR A 81 9.72 -6.22 2.31
CA TYR A 81 9.57 -7.52 1.65
C TYR A 81 9.31 -7.37 0.16
N VAL A 82 8.37 -6.50 -0.22
CA VAL A 82 8.04 -6.23 -1.63
C VAL A 82 9.27 -5.68 -2.35
N HIS A 83 9.99 -4.75 -1.74
CA HIS A 83 11.23 -4.20 -2.30
C HIS A 83 12.32 -5.28 -2.46
N SER A 84 12.40 -6.24 -1.54
CA SER A 84 13.40 -7.33 -1.62
C SER A 84 13.18 -8.21 -2.85
N LYS A 85 11.97 -8.24 -3.40
CA LYS A 85 11.64 -8.94 -4.64
C LYS A 85 11.91 -8.10 -5.88
N GLY A 86 12.42 -6.88 -5.72
CA GLY A 86 12.66 -5.95 -6.83
C GLY A 86 11.40 -5.28 -7.34
N LEU A 87 10.32 -5.32 -6.57
CA LEU A 87 9.04 -4.71 -6.92
C LEU A 87 8.90 -3.38 -6.19
N LYS A 88 7.96 -2.55 -6.65
CA LYS A 88 7.61 -1.27 -6.02
C LYS A 88 6.33 -1.43 -5.22
N PHE A 89 6.26 -0.73 -4.10
CA PHE A 89 5.14 -0.81 -3.17
C PHE A 89 4.33 0.48 -3.21
N GLY A 90 3.01 0.35 -3.33
CA GLY A 90 2.10 1.48 -3.28
C GLY A 90 1.05 1.29 -2.20
N ILE A 91 0.55 2.40 -1.66
CA ILE A 91 -0.43 2.39 -0.59
C ILE A 91 -1.49 3.47 -0.87
N TYR A 92 -2.74 3.16 -0.54
CA TYR A 92 -3.88 4.02 -0.83
C TYR A 92 -4.15 5.02 0.29
N SER A 93 -4.53 6.21 -0.11
CA SER A 93 -5.19 7.18 0.75
C SER A 93 -6.16 8.01 -0.09
N CYS A 94 -6.86 8.93 0.56
CA CYS A 94 -7.84 9.79 -0.08
C CYS A 94 -7.56 11.23 0.31
N ALA A 95 -7.78 12.17 -0.59
CA ALA A 95 -7.62 13.60 -0.31
C ALA A 95 -8.72 14.17 0.59
N GLY A 96 -9.82 13.44 0.76
CA GLY A 96 -10.93 13.83 1.63
C GLY A 96 -10.70 13.48 3.10
N THR A 97 -11.73 13.68 3.92
CA THR A 97 -11.70 13.39 5.35
C THR A 97 -11.73 11.89 5.63
N HIS A 98 -12.41 11.12 4.77
CA HIS A 98 -12.52 9.67 4.88
C HIS A 98 -12.43 9.04 3.49
N THR A 99 -11.94 7.81 3.46
CA THR A 99 -11.96 7.00 2.25
C THR A 99 -13.37 6.52 1.93
N CYS A 100 -13.58 5.92 0.76
CA CYS A 100 -14.88 5.38 0.37
C CYS A 100 -15.41 4.33 1.36
N ALA A 101 -14.52 3.57 1.99
CA ALA A 101 -14.88 2.55 2.97
C ALA A 101 -14.97 3.09 4.41
N GLY A 102 -14.78 4.39 4.63
CA GLY A 102 -14.93 5.03 5.93
C GLY A 102 -13.68 5.05 6.79
N TYR A 103 -12.50 4.80 6.21
CA TYR A 103 -11.23 4.91 6.91
C TYR A 103 -10.70 6.36 6.86
N PRO A 104 -9.74 6.73 7.74
CA PRO A 104 -9.23 8.10 7.75
C PRO A 104 -8.61 8.50 6.40
N GLY A 105 -8.99 9.67 5.90
CA GLY A 105 -8.38 10.28 4.73
C GLY A 105 -7.30 11.28 5.11
N SER A 106 -6.61 11.83 4.13
CA SER A 106 -5.45 12.71 4.37
C SER A 106 -5.79 14.20 4.47
N PHE A 107 -7.06 14.60 4.34
CA PHE A 107 -7.44 16.00 4.44
C PHE A 107 -7.01 16.60 5.79
N GLU A 108 -6.29 17.70 5.74
CA GLU A 108 -5.67 18.36 6.90
C GLU A 108 -4.54 17.55 7.57
N HIS A 109 -4.12 16.43 6.97
CA HIS A 109 -3.04 15.59 7.50
C HIS A 109 -1.98 15.26 6.45
N GLU A 110 -1.93 16.03 5.37
CA GLU A 110 -1.12 15.71 4.19
C GLU A 110 0.36 15.60 4.53
N PHE A 111 0.88 16.50 5.37
CA PHE A 111 2.30 16.48 5.72
C PHE A 111 2.68 15.29 6.59
N ILE A 112 1.86 14.98 7.60
CA ILE A 112 2.15 13.86 8.49
C ILE A 112 2.00 12.52 7.75
N ASP A 113 1.02 12.42 6.85
CA ASP A 113 0.82 11.22 6.05
C ASP A 113 1.98 11.02 5.07
N ALA A 114 2.41 12.07 4.40
CA ALA A 114 3.57 12.00 3.52
C ALA A 114 4.81 11.53 4.27
N GLN A 115 5.04 12.06 5.46
CA GLN A 115 6.14 11.64 6.31
C GLN A 115 6.02 10.17 6.72
N THR A 116 4.83 9.75 7.13
CA THR A 116 4.56 8.37 7.53
C THR A 116 4.84 7.40 6.38
N PHE A 117 4.40 7.75 5.17
CA PHE A 117 4.62 6.90 3.99
C PHE A 117 6.08 6.86 3.55
N ALA A 118 6.84 7.92 3.84
CA ALA A 118 8.27 7.98 3.49
C ALA A 118 9.14 7.16 4.44
N GLU A 119 8.67 6.90 5.63
CA GLU A 119 9.37 6.09 6.63
C GLU A 119 9.13 4.60 6.35
#